data_b73bd9c34522cd24430ffad950b38ee1
#
_entry.id   b73bd9c34522cd24430ffad950b38ee1
#
_cell.length_a   1.000
_cell.length_b   1.000
_cell.length_c   1.000
_cell.angle_alpha   90.00
_cell.angle_beta   90.00
_cell.angle_gamma   90.00
#
_symmetry.space_group_name_H-M   'P 1'
#
loop_
_entity.id
_entity.type
_entity.pdbx_description
1 polymer ?
#
loop_
_entity_poly.entity_id
_entity_poly.type
_entity_poly.pdbx_seq_one_letter_code
_entity_poly.pdbx_strand_id
1 'polypeptide(L)'
;MRIDKRLLWVSMVLCGTCLAAPTVSWIPGQTPPQEWTITPVNPTTSSAISFSGPTDVFSNSCLADRGVEGHPVIAVDTTNRVVTLSFQGPLTMLCTTLFQPVSGLQGQFGPLAAGRWTFRCASPKVNFVIPFTVGATNVIYVDAHSPSGSPNGTTWSKAFQQLQDGFNAAWSGDEIRVADGTYTPDQGGSMSSGDRTASFDLPQGVKLKGGYAGYGAVNPNLRDPNQYASILSGDLQGDDLAGMLNREDNSYHVVTSQGIFPFPRLDGFTIQSGQADGAPPNDLGGGLYIMAGTPEVVNCTFKSNGAVFGGAIASIQASPMLGNCRLTGNQATLFGGALYNEEGTVSLTNGLIVGNSAGQASALGSSVLYNLGGSVILNECTVADNVAPNGEAVTSLVWGSPTMGQITVTNCILFNGGSEIFSTDPCAVTVAYSDVQGGWSGIGNLKVAPHFVNPGQRSLQGDWIDGDYHLMPDSPCIDAGDKTQLPADVMDLDGDGNMSEILPVDLDGNPRVLGMQVDMGAYEQLGSGPGPGPGWQVVTVLDVTYDVPAGPPTFPINVSGSSQNTVNLNFKAELKLDAAPASAAGGTWTATFNPDPNPVGPGTVGINYDVHGVGLQLWKLPANTLGVKVATVTISARPAP
;
A
#
# COMPACT_ATOMS: atom_id res chain seq x y z
N MET A 1 10.11 -44.36 -16.99
CA MET A 1 9.85 -44.83 -15.61
C MET A 1 9.48 -43.59 -14.80
N ARG A 2 8.23 -43.44 -14.36
CA ARG A 2 7.83 -42.31 -13.52
C ARG A 2 8.52 -42.51 -12.17
N ILE A 3 9.42 -41.61 -11.82
CA ILE A 3 9.96 -41.53 -10.45
C ILE A 3 8.80 -41.13 -9.57
N ASP A 4 8.47 -42.00 -8.64
CA ASP A 4 7.43 -41.78 -7.65
C ASP A 4 7.81 -40.49 -6.86
N LYS A 5 6.98 -39.48 -6.95
CA LYS A 5 7.17 -38.17 -6.28
C LYS A 5 6.95 -38.32 -4.77
N ARG A 6 7.61 -39.27 -4.15
CA ARG A 6 7.50 -39.51 -2.72
C ARG A 6 8.29 -38.45 -1.99
N LEU A 7 7.60 -37.78 -1.10
CA LEU A 7 8.15 -36.92 -0.07
C LEU A 7 9.37 -37.59 0.59
N LEU A 8 10.51 -36.95 0.45
CA LEU A 8 11.70 -37.36 1.23
C LEU A 8 11.55 -36.66 2.59
N TRP A 9 11.02 -37.41 3.58
CA TRP A 9 10.94 -36.95 4.96
C TRP A 9 12.27 -37.24 5.66
N VAL A 10 12.91 -36.20 6.15
CA VAL A 10 14.06 -36.34 7.05
C VAL A 10 13.62 -35.82 8.41
N SER A 11 13.48 -36.73 9.37
CA SER A 11 13.18 -36.38 10.76
C SER A 11 14.48 -36.35 11.57
N MET A 12 14.73 -35.26 12.25
CA MET A 12 15.85 -35.12 13.17
C MET A 12 15.32 -35.06 14.61
N VAL A 13 15.83 -35.95 15.45
CA VAL A 13 15.49 -35.97 16.88
C VAL A 13 16.37 -34.96 17.60
N LEU A 14 15.76 -33.89 18.11
CA LEU A 14 16.41 -32.97 19.07
C LEU A 14 16.18 -33.50 20.48
N CYS A 15 17.28 -33.73 21.19
CA CYS A 15 17.26 -34.19 22.57
C CYS A 15 16.82 -33.08 23.52
N GLY A 16 15.77 -33.37 24.28
CA GLY A 16 15.41 -32.58 25.46
C GLY A 16 14.30 -31.54 25.27
N THR A 17 13.06 -31.89 25.65
CA THR A 17 11.77 -31.25 25.64
C THR A 17 10.99 -31.43 24.34
N CYS A 18 9.72 -31.82 24.42
CA CYS A 18 8.81 -32.21 23.33
C CYS A 18 8.65 -31.15 22.23
N LEU A 19 9.68 -30.93 21.46
CA LEU A 19 9.65 -30.16 20.23
C LEU A 19 9.31 -31.10 19.08
N ALA A 20 8.38 -30.76 18.22
CA ALA A 20 8.17 -31.51 16.99
C ALA A 20 9.50 -31.54 16.21
N ALA A 21 9.89 -32.72 15.71
CA ALA A 21 11.11 -32.83 14.92
C ALA A 21 11.02 -31.96 13.68
N PRO A 22 12.08 -31.21 13.30
CA PRO A 22 12.09 -30.43 12.09
C PRO A 22 11.94 -31.35 10.87
N THR A 23 11.16 -30.92 9.90
CA THR A 23 10.86 -31.68 8.69
C THR A 23 11.27 -30.91 7.47
N VAL A 24 11.82 -31.59 6.48
CA VAL A 24 12.15 -31.04 5.16
C VAL A 24 11.61 -31.97 4.08
N SER A 25 10.98 -31.43 3.08
CA SER A 25 10.46 -32.22 1.97
C SER A 25 10.53 -31.47 0.64
N TRP A 26 10.57 -32.23 -0.46
CA TRP A 26 10.43 -31.70 -1.80
C TRP A 26 8.96 -31.51 -2.16
N ILE A 27 8.62 -30.39 -2.81
CA ILE A 27 7.24 -30.08 -3.22
C ILE A 27 6.96 -30.78 -4.56
N PRO A 28 6.01 -31.73 -4.64
CA PRO A 28 5.70 -32.39 -5.89
C PRO A 28 4.71 -31.58 -6.74
N GLY A 29 5.11 -31.24 -7.96
CA GLY A 29 4.15 -30.94 -9.06
C GLY A 29 3.43 -29.61 -9.04
N GLN A 30 3.74 -28.69 -8.15
CA GLN A 30 3.24 -27.30 -8.19
C GLN A 30 4.29 -26.38 -8.83
N THR A 31 3.83 -25.21 -9.32
CA THR A 31 4.76 -24.13 -9.70
C THR A 31 5.63 -23.80 -8.49
N PRO A 32 6.97 -23.83 -8.58
CA PRO A 32 7.80 -23.53 -7.44
C PRO A 32 7.59 -22.08 -7.00
N PRO A 33 7.62 -21.79 -5.69
CA PRO A 33 7.70 -20.41 -5.25
C PRO A 33 8.97 -19.81 -5.84
N GLN A 34 8.88 -18.60 -6.36
CA GLN A 34 10.03 -17.93 -6.97
C GLN A 34 11.07 -17.51 -5.93
N GLU A 35 10.68 -17.48 -4.66
CA GLU A 35 11.49 -17.00 -3.55
C GLU A 35 11.39 -17.91 -2.32
N TRP A 36 12.38 -17.80 -1.44
CA TRP A 36 12.37 -18.49 -0.16
C TRP A 36 11.46 -17.76 0.83
N THR A 37 10.58 -18.52 1.47
CA THR A 37 9.61 -17.98 2.44
C THR A 37 9.70 -18.70 3.78
N ILE A 38 9.41 -17.95 4.85
CA ILE A 38 9.23 -18.48 6.21
C ILE A 38 7.82 -18.08 6.66
N THR A 39 7.03 -19.04 7.10
CA THR A 39 5.63 -18.84 7.48
C THR A 39 5.35 -19.43 8.87
N PRO A 40 4.67 -18.76 9.78
CA PRO A 40 4.21 -17.36 9.67
C PRO A 40 5.37 -16.36 9.67
N VAL A 41 5.16 -15.19 9.12
CA VAL A 41 6.21 -14.14 9.02
C VAL A 41 6.71 -13.70 10.40
N ASN A 42 5.80 -13.66 11.39
CA ASN A 42 6.10 -13.37 12.80
C ASN A 42 5.66 -14.53 13.68
N PRO A 43 6.44 -15.63 13.78
CA PRO A 43 6.03 -16.79 14.56
C PRO A 43 6.05 -16.49 16.06
N THR A 44 5.08 -17.04 16.79
CA THR A 44 5.07 -17.03 18.25
C THR A 44 5.99 -18.13 18.80
N THR A 45 6.28 -18.10 20.11
CA THR A 45 7.10 -19.13 20.78
C THR A 45 6.50 -20.53 20.74
N SER A 46 5.19 -20.64 20.42
CA SER A 46 4.49 -21.93 20.26
C SER A 46 4.25 -22.31 18.79
N SER A 47 4.62 -21.46 17.84
CA SER A 47 4.36 -21.71 16.42
C SER A 47 5.31 -22.76 15.85
N ALA A 48 4.75 -23.66 15.06
CA ALA A 48 5.54 -24.38 14.06
C ALA A 48 5.86 -23.40 12.92
N ILE A 49 7.12 -23.37 12.51
CA ILE A 49 7.60 -22.45 11.50
C ILE A 49 7.85 -23.24 10.23
N SER A 50 7.16 -22.89 9.15
CA SER A 50 7.35 -23.51 7.84
C SER A 50 8.27 -22.65 6.98
N PHE A 51 9.00 -23.28 6.07
CA PHE A 51 9.72 -22.59 5.01
C PHE A 51 9.47 -23.27 3.68
N SER A 52 9.52 -22.51 2.61
CA SER A 52 9.51 -23.03 1.25
C SER A 52 10.39 -22.18 0.34
N GLY A 53 10.92 -22.76 -0.72
CA GLY A 53 11.78 -22.03 -1.63
C GLY A 53 11.92 -22.69 -3.00
N PRO A 54 12.50 -21.95 -3.97
CA PRO A 54 12.66 -22.40 -5.34
C PRO A 54 13.64 -23.56 -5.48
N THR A 55 13.56 -24.29 -6.59
CA THR A 55 14.33 -25.49 -6.88
C THR A 55 15.37 -25.39 -7.96
N ASP A 56 15.51 -24.29 -8.61
CA ASP A 56 16.54 -24.13 -9.65
C ASP A 56 17.94 -24.46 -9.14
N VAL A 57 18.06 -24.51 -7.82
CA VAL A 57 19.24 -24.88 -7.06
C VAL A 57 19.38 -26.37 -6.84
N PHE A 58 18.31 -27.15 -6.90
CA PHE A 58 18.23 -28.53 -6.47
C PHE A 58 17.65 -29.48 -7.52
N SER A 59 17.81 -29.17 -8.79
CA SER A 59 17.24 -30.01 -9.82
C SER A 59 17.96 -31.32 -9.95
N ASN A 60 17.24 -32.39 -9.70
CA ASN A 60 17.27 -33.77 -10.12
C ASN A 60 18.12 -34.81 -9.37
N SER A 61 17.90 -36.07 -9.76
CA SER A 61 18.38 -37.30 -9.15
C SER A 61 19.89 -37.56 -9.27
N CYS A 62 20.62 -36.76 -10.04
CA CYS A 62 22.07 -36.81 -10.16
C CYS A 62 22.70 -35.55 -9.60
N LEU A 63 22.47 -35.31 -8.33
CA LEU A 63 22.95 -34.12 -7.62
C LEU A 63 24.49 -34.02 -7.60
N ALA A 64 25.21 -35.13 -7.72
CA ALA A 64 26.67 -35.16 -7.76
C ALA A 64 27.25 -34.37 -8.95
N ASP A 65 26.61 -34.40 -10.12
CA ASP A 65 27.10 -33.71 -11.31
C ASP A 65 26.85 -32.20 -11.26
N ARG A 66 26.00 -31.72 -10.34
CA ARG A 66 25.65 -30.30 -10.22
C ARG A 66 26.13 -29.64 -8.93
N GLY A 67 26.91 -30.31 -8.13
CA GLY A 67 27.59 -29.77 -6.95
C GLY A 67 26.68 -29.49 -5.75
N VAL A 68 25.49 -30.10 -5.68
CA VAL A 68 24.71 -30.21 -4.45
C VAL A 68 24.82 -31.62 -3.94
N GLU A 69 25.64 -31.83 -2.94
CA GLU A 69 25.86 -33.12 -2.34
C GLU A 69 25.00 -33.26 -1.09
N GLY A 70 24.12 -34.26 -1.04
CA GLY A 70 23.51 -34.73 0.17
C GLY A 70 22.02 -34.50 0.35
N HIS A 71 21.52 -34.99 1.48
CA HIS A 71 20.15 -34.83 1.93
C HIS A 71 19.98 -33.47 2.62
N PRO A 72 18.83 -32.80 2.44
CA PRO A 72 18.56 -31.56 3.17
C PRO A 72 18.42 -31.86 4.67
N VAL A 73 19.12 -31.10 5.49
CA VAL A 73 19.16 -31.24 6.95
C VAL A 73 18.92 -29.85 7.56
N ILE A 74 18.02 -29.80 8.55
CA ILE A 74 17.83 -28.61 9.36
C ILE A 74 18.51 -28.77 10.71
N ALA A 75 19.37 -27.83 11.05
CA ALA A 75 19.96 -27.69 12.36
C ALA A 75 19.48 -26.40 13.04
N VAL A 76 19.08 -26.50 14.31
CA VAL A 76 18.67 -25.34 15.11
C VAL A 76 19.72 -25.11 16.20
N ASP A 77 20.43 -24.00 16.10
CA ASP A 77 21.36 -23.51 17.13
C ASP A 77 20.59 -22.49 18.02
N THR A 78 20.17 -22.96 19.18
CA THR A 78 19.42 -22.14 20.14
C THR A 78 20.31 -21.13 20.87
N THR A 79 21.63 -21.36 20.93
CA THR A 79 22.58 -20.46 21.60
C THR A 79 22.83 -19.23 20.73
N ASN A 80 23.14 -19.44 19.45
CA ASN A 80 23.37 -18.36 18.48
C ASN A 80 22.10 -17.93 17.76
N ARG A 81 20.97 -18.59 18.03
CA ARG A 81 19.67 -18.34 17.40
C ARG A 81 19.70 -18.41 15.87
N VAL A 82 20.31 -19.46 15.37
CA VAL A 82 20.44 -19.72 13.93
C VAL A 82 19.74 -21.03 13.58
N VAL A 83 18.89 -20.99 12.56
CA VAL A 83 18.35 -22.17 11.89
C VAL A 83 19.10 -22.36 10.59
N THR A 84 19.81 -23.46 10.43
CA THR A 84 20.61 -23.72 9.24
C THR A 84 20.01 -24.86 8.44
N LEU A 85 19.67 -24.59 7.17
CA LEU A 85 19.42 -25.61 6.16
C LEU A 85 20.75 -25.93 5.46
N SER A 86 21.17 -27.15 5.53
CA SER A 86 22.39 -27.62 4.88
C SER A 86 22.14 -28.95 4.17
N PHE A 87 23.10 -29.40 3.39
CA PHE A 87 23.03 -30.65 2.63
C PHE A 87 24.19 -31.54 3.04
N GLN A 88 23.90 -32.72 3.58
CA GLN A 88 24.90 -33.60 4.15
C GLN A 88 24.95 -34.96 3.44
N GLY A 89 26.16 -35.42 3.15
CA GLY A 89 26.49 -36.74 2.64
C GLY A 89 26.23 -36.94 1.15
N PRO A 90 26.94 -37.88 0.53
CA PRO A 90 26.71 -38.25 -0.84
C PRO A 90 25.38 -39.01 -0.96
N LEU A 91 24.57 -38.66 -1.97
CA LEU A 91 23.46 -39.52 -2.36
C LEU A 91 24.00 -40.79 -2.96
N THR A 92 23.94 -41.91 -2.23
CA THR A 92 24.32 -43.23 -2.71
C THR A 92 23.30 -43.85 -3.68
N MET A 93 22.47 -43.06 -4.32
CA MET A 93 21.52 -43.52 -5.32
C MET A 93 22.16 -43.60 -6.70
N LEU A 94 22.08 -44.76 -7.31
CA LEU A 94 22.38 -44.99 -8.73
C LEU A 94 21.56 -44.00 -9.57
N CYS A 95 22.23 -43.12 -10.28
CA CYS A 95 21.66 -42.24 -11.25
C CYS A 95 20.98 -43.02 -12.37
N THR A 96 19.66 -43.03 -12.39
CA THR A 96 18.94 -43.44 -13.59
C THR A 96 18.76 -42.23 -14.50
N THR A 97 18.94 -42.42 -15.79
CA THR A 97 19.03 -41.39 -16.84
C THR A 97 17.75 -40.54 -17.10
N LEU A 98 16.80 -40.51 -16.20
CA LEU A 98 15.57 -39.79 -16.32
C LEU A 98 15.52 -38.57 -15.36
N PHE A 99 15.82 -37.42 -15.92
CA PHE A 99 15.74 -36.11 -15.25
C PHE A 99 14.29 -35.69 -15.11
N GLN A 100 13.80 -35.56 -13.88
CA GLN A 100 12.57 -34.83 -13.60
C GLN A 100 12.90 -33.61 -12.74
N PRO A 101 12.53 -32.39 -13.10
CA PRO A 101 12.75 -31.23 -12.25
C PRO A 101 11.95 -31.38 -10.96
N VAL A 102 12.60 -31.13 -9.86
CA VAL A 102 11.96 -31.04 -8.54
C VAL A 102 11.48 -29.61 -8.37
N SER A 103 10.22 -29.42 -8.02
CA SER A 103 9.58 -28.11 -8.13
C SER A 103 9.65 -27.23 -6.87
N GLY A 104 10.41 -27.57 -5.86
CA GLY A 104 10.60 -26.76 -4.65
C GLY A 104 11.06 -27.57 -3.45
N LEU A 105 11.50 -26.87 -2.42
CA LEU A 105 11.88 -27.43 -1.13
C LEU A 105 11.02 -26.80 -0.04
N GLN A 106 10.44 -27.61 0.83
CA GLN A 106 9.68 -27.13 1.99
C GLN A 106 10.05 -27.89 3.25
N GLY A 107 9.85 -27.27 4.39
CA GLY A 107 10.09 -27.92 5.67
C GLY A 107 9.48 -27.14 6.84
N GLN A 108 9.63 -27.70 8.02
CA GLN A 108 9.17 -27.10 9.25
C GLN A 108 10.22 -27.25 10.35
N PHE A 109 10.26 -26.31 11.26
CA PHE A 109 11.08 -26.31 12.46
C PHE A 109 10.39 -25.56 13.60
N GLY A 110 10.92 -25.65 14.80
CA GLY A 110 10.37 -24.97 15.97
C GLY A 110 9.49 -25.90 16.84
N PRO A 111 8.84 -25.36 17.87
CA PRO A 111 8.83 -23.94 18.25
C PRO A 111 10.19 -23.42 18.73
N LEU A 112 10.40 -22.11 18.61
CA LEU A 112 11.63 -21.44 18.98
C LEU A 112 11.40 -20.50 20.18
N ALA A 113 12.44 -20.23 20.96
CA ALA A 113 12.40 -19.23 22.01
C ALA A 113 12.22 -17.82 21.44
N ALA A 114 11.56 -16.93 22.18
CA ALA A 114 11.39 -15.53 21.77
C ALA A 114 12.71 -14.84 21.50
N GLY A 115 12.75 -14.00 20.48
CA GLY A 115 13.87 -13.17 20.10
C GLY A 115 14.22 -13.21 18.62
N ARG A 116 15.32 -12.59 18.27
CA ARG A 116 15.82 -12.48 16.90
C ARG A 116 16.52 -13.76 16.48
N TRP A 117 16.16 -14.29 15.32
CA TRP A 117 16.65 -15.53 14.76
C TRP A 117 17.11 -15.31 13.32
N THR A 118 17.97 -16.20 12.87
CA THR A 118 18.46 -16.21 11.49
C THR A 118 18.18 -17.56 10.86
N PHE A 119 17.46 -17.60 9.74
CA PHE A 119 17.41 -18.76 8.87
C PHE A 119 18.50 -18.65 7.82
N ARG A 120 19.37 -19.65 7.75
CA ARG A 120 20.49 -19.68 6.83
C ARG A 120 20.39 -20.89 5.93
N CYS A 121 20.45 -20.70 4.63
CA CYS A 121 20.72 -21.77 3.69
C CYS A 121 22.22 -21.76 3.35
N ALA A 122 22.90 -22.85 3.64
CA ALA A 122 24.34 -23.01 3.37
C ALA A 122 24.55 -24.16 2.39
N SER A 123 24.72 -23.81 1.11
CA SER A 123 25.07 -24.75 0.03
C SER A 123 26.15 -24.12 -0.83
N PRO A 124 27.01 -24.89 -1.50
CA PRO A 124 28.00 -24.36 -2.45
C PRO A 124 27.42 -23.49 -3.57
N LYS A 125 26.14 -23.67 -3.89
CA LYS A 125 25.45 -22.92 -4.97
C LYS A 125 24.48 -21.89 -4.46
N VAL A 126 24.00 -22.02 -3.21
CA VAL A 126 23.02 -21.13 -2.61
C VAL A 126 23.43 -20.83 -1.20
N ASN A 127 23.72 -19.59 -0.95
CA ASN A 127 24.02 -19.10 0.38
C ASN A 127 23.23 -17.82 0.60
N PHE A 128 22.19 -17.90 1.41
CA PHE A 128 21.39 -16.74 1.79
C PHE A 128 21.05 -16.80 3.27
N VAL A 129 20.64 -15.66 3.78
CA VAL A 129 20.30 -15.46 5.19
C VAL A 129 18.99 -14.69 5.25
N ILE A 130 18.02 -15.23 5.99
CA ILE A 130 16.74 -14.55 6.27
C ILE A 130 16.67 -14.27 7.77
N PRO A 131 16.76 -13.03 8.20
CA PRO A 131 16.48 -12.65 9.58
C PRO A 131 14.98 -12.74 9.86
N PHE A 132 14.60 -13.17 11.06
CA PHE A 132 13.21 -13.18 11.51
C PHE A 132 13.11 -13.07 13.03
N THR A 133 11.97 -12.61 13.54
CA THR A 133 11.73 -12.46 14.98
C THR A 133 10.67 -13.45 15.46
N VAL A 134 10.91 -14.08 16.61
CA VAL A 134 9.97 -14.97 17.29
C VAL A 134 9.43 -14.24 18.52
N GLY A 135 8.11 -14.10 18.63
CA GLY A 135 7.45 -13.41 19.74
C GLY A 135 7.00 -12.00 19.38
N ALA A 136 6.93 -11.12 20.37
CA ALA A 136 6.51 -9.74 20.16
C ALA A 136 7.50 -8.97 19.26
N THR A 137 6.97 -8.25 18.29
CA THR A 137 7.73 -7.31 17.46
C THR A 137 8.22 -6.14 18.33
N ASN A 138 9.44 -5.67 18.10
CA ASN A 138 9.90 -4.45 18.77
C ASN A 138 9.41 -3.23 18.00
N VAL A 139 9.15 -2.16 18.73
CA VAL A 139 8.87 -0.85 18.14
C VAL A 139 10.11 0.03 18.33
N ILE A 140 10.60 0.60 17.23
CA ILE A 140 11.70 1.53 17.20
C ILE A 140 11.14 2.91 16.86
N TYR A 141 11.52 3.91 17.63
CA TYR A 141 11.02 5.27 17.47
C TYR A 141 12.07 6.16 16.81
N VAL A 142 11.64 6.91 15.80
CA VAL A 142 12.44 7.92 15.08
C VAL A 142 11.71 9.25 15.14
N ASP A 143 12.38 10.30 15.58
CA ASP A 143 11.79 11.63 15.74
C ASP A 143 12.88 12.70 15.70
N ALA A 144 12.86 13.53 14.65
CA ALA A 144 13.82 14.60 14.45
C ALA A 144 13.83 15.62 15.60
N HIS A 145 12.72 15.72 16.36
CA HIS A 145 12.55 16.65 17.49
C HIS A 145 12.88 16.01 18.84
N SER A 146 13.30 14.75 18.88
CA SER A 146 13.67 14.07 20.12
C SER A 146 14.82 14.79 20.84
N PRO A 147 14.73 15.05 22.16
CA PRO A 147 15.76 15.75 22.91
C PRO A 147 16.94 14.85 23.30
N SER A 148 16.96 13.61 22.87
CA SER A 148 17.85 12.60 23.43
C SER A 148 19.31 12.83 23.09
N GLY A 149 20.14 13.06 24.13
CA GLY A 149 21.58 13.02 24.01
C GLY A 149 22.17 11.60 23.91
N SER A 150 21.35 10.57 24.09
CA SER A 150 21.72 9.14 23.97
C SER A 150 20.53 8.36 23.42
N PRO A 151 20.25 8.51 22.13
CA PRO A 151 19.11 7.87 21.50
C PRO A 151 19.31 6.35 21.46
N ASN A 152 18.23 5.59 21.66
CA ASN A 152 18.23 4.14 21.56
C ASN A 152 16.94 3.56 20.93
N GLY A 153 16.07 4.43 20.44
CA GLY A 153 14.85 4.08 19.74
C GLY A 153 13.75 3.41 20.59
N THR A 154 13.86 3.34 21.92
CA THR A 154 12.92 2.58 22.75
C THR A 154 11.66 3.34 23.16
N THR A 155 11.66 4.65 23.08
CA THR A 155 10.53 5.56 23.40
C THR A 155 10.68 6.83 22.58
N TRP A 156 9.61 7.63 22.45
CA TRP A 156 9.66 8.92 21.77
C TRP A 156 10.72 9.89 22.36
N SER A 157 10.88 9.93 23.68
CA SER A 157 11.91 10.77 24.34
C SER A 157 13.34 10.25 24.17
N LYS A 158 13.51 9.04 23.66
CA LYS A 158 14.79 8.40 23.33
C LYS A 158 14.84 7.97 21.87
N ALA A 159 13.97 8.52 21.03
CA ALA A 159 13.93 8.24 19.61
C ALA A 159 15.25 8.60 18.93
N PHE A 160 15.59 7.89 17.88
CA PHE A 160 16.65 8.31 16.98
C PHE A 160 16.21 9.58 16.25
N GLN A 161 17.11 10.51 16.05
CA GLN A 161 16.81 11.74 15.31
C GLN A 161 16.90 11.54 13.80
N GLN A 162 17.66 10.56 13.36
CA GLN A 162 17.86 10.23 11.96
C GLN A 162 17.29 8.85 11.66
N LEU A 163 16.64 8.72 10.48
CA LEU A 163 15.97 7.48 10.08
C LEU A 163 16.97 6.35 9.82
N GLN A 164 18.16 6.65 9.28
CA GLN A 164 19.23 5.66 9.06
C GLN A 164 19.67 4.98 10.36
N ASP A 165 19.66 5.69 11.50
CA ASP A 165 19.96 5.09 12.81
C ASP A 165 18.87 4.11 13.24
N GLY A 166 17.60 4.44 12.93
CA GLY A 166 16.48 3.54 13.13
C GLY A 166 16.60 2.27 12.27
N PHE A 167 17.00 2.40 11.02
CA PHE A 167 17.25 1.27 10.12
C PHE A 167 18.36 0.34 10.64
N ASN A 168 19.47 0.92 11.10
CA ASN A 168 20.58 0.15 11.68
C ASN A 168 20.18 -0.61 12.95
N ALA A 169 19.19 -0.13 13.68
CA ALA A 169 18.69 -0.77 14.91
C ALA A 169 17.62 -1.86 14.63
N ALA A 170 16.99 -1.81 13.46
CA ALA A 170 15.86 -2.67 13.13
C ALA A 170 16.27 -4.07 12.67
N TRP A 171 15.39 -5.02 12.93
CA TRP A 171 15.47 -6.39 12.42
C TRP A 171 14.14 -6.76 11.75
N SER A 172 14.20 -7.75 10.87
CA SER A 172 13.01 -8.32 10.23
C SER A 172 11.94 -8.67 11.28
N GLY A 173 10.72 -8.19 11.04
CA GLY A 173 9.59 -8.28 11.96
C GLY A 173 9.43 -7.10 12.91
N ASP A 174 10.40 -6.19 13.01
CA ASP A 174 10.27 -4.97 13.82
C ASP A 174 9.40 -3.92 13.10
N GLU A 175 8.85 -2.99 13.88
CA GLU A 175 8.13 -1.81 13.40
C GLU A 175 8.95 -0.55 13.74
N ILE A 176 9.19 0.30 12.74
CA ILE A 176 9.77 1.63 12.96
C ILE A 176 8.64 2.65 12.88
N ARG A 177 8.46 3.45 13.93
CA ARG A 177 7.52 4.58 13.98
C ARG A 177 8.27 5.88 13.81
N VAL A 178 7.85 6.65 12.81
CA VAL A 178 8.51 7.92 12.46
C VAL A 178 7.55 9.08 12.71
N ALA A 179 8.00 10.05 13.50
CA ALA A 179 7.25 11.25 13.77
C ALA A 179 7.25 12.22 12.59
N ASP A 180 6.44 13.27 12.69
CA ASP A 180 6.48 14.40 11.77
C ASP A 180 7.90 15.00 11.69
N GLY A 181 8.26 15.43 10.51
CA GLY A 181 9.58 16.00 10.24
C GLY A 181 10.11 15.65 8.86
N THR A 182 11.21 16.27 8.48
CA THR A 182 11.91 15.99 7.22
C THR A 182 13.18 15.21 7.50
N TYR A 183 13.37 14.12 6.78
CA TYR A 183 14.50 13.21 6.91
C TYR A 183 15.19 13.10 5.55
N THR A 184 16.51 13.27 5.51
CA THR A 184 17.33 13.10 4.31
C THR A 184 18.19 11.84 4.41
N PRO A 185 18.44 11.13 3.31
CA PRO A 185 19.08 9.80 3.35
C PRO A 185 20.58 9.85 3.66
N ASP A 186 21.20 11.00 3.54
CA ASP A 186 22.62 11.24 3.82
C ASP A 186 22.92 11.53 5.29
N GLN A 187 21.91 11.49 6.17
CA GLN A 187 22.04 11.81 7.59
C GLN A 187 21.87 10.57 8.48
N GLY A 188 22.73 10.47 9.51
CA GLY A 188 22.73 9.36 10.47
C GLY A 188 23.51 8.14 9.99
N GLY A 189 23.61 7.13 10.85
CA GLY A 189 24.36 5.91 10.55
C GLY A 189 25.84 6.18 10.26
N SER A 190 26.31 5.68 9.13
CA SER A 190 27.66 5.94 8.62
C SER A 190 27.60 6.70 7.29
N MET A 191 26.52 7.45 7.06
CA MET A 191 26.31 8.18 5.82
C MET A 191 27.23 9.41 5.73
N SER A 192 27.58 9.80 4.51
CA SER A 192 28.35 11.00 4.23
C SER A 192 27.41 12.10 3.77
N SER A 193 27.42 13.23 4.43
CA SER A 193 26.57 14.38 4.07
C SER A 193 26.88 14.86 2.64
N GLY A 194 25.83 15.09 1.85
CA GLY A 194 25.89 15.50 0.46
C GLY A 194 26.17 14.35 -0.53
N ASP A 195 26.15 13.09 -0.11
CA ASP A 195 26.30 11.95 -0.99
C ASP A 195 24.99 11.65 -1.72
N ARG A 196 24.89 12.00 -2.98
CA ARG A 196 23.72 11.76 -3.83
C ARG A 196 23.38 10.27 -4.02
N THR A 197 24.31 9.37 -3.73
CA THR A 197 24.07 7.92 -3.81
C THR A 197 23.40 7.39 -2.52
N ALA A 198 23.33 8.19 -1.47
CA ALA A 198 22.62 7.82 -0.25
C ALA A 198 21.12 7.71 -0.52
N SER A 199 20.51 6.65 0.00
CA SER A 199 19.09 6.37 -0.09
C SER A 199 18.59 5.74 1.22
N PHE A 200 17.30 5.80 1.46
CA PHE A 200 16.65 5.00 2.50
C PHE A 200 16.42 3.58 1.97
N ASP A 201 17.40 2.69 2.14
CA ASP A 201 17.27 1.29 1.74
C ASP A 201 16.39 0.54 2.74
N LEU A 202 15.18 0.16 2.30
CA LEU A 202 14.16 -0.40 3.19
C LEU A 202 14.65 -1.72 3.82
N PRO A 203 14.73 -1.79 5.15
CA PRO A 203 15.22 -3.00 5.81
C PRO A 203 14.25 -4.16 5.61
N GLN A 204 14.79 -5.32 5.28
CA GLN A 204 14.05 -6.55 4.99
C GLN A 204 13.06 -6.90 6.10
N GLY A 205 11.78 -7.08 5.75
CA GLY A 205 10.72 -7.51 6.66
C GLY A 205 10.36 -6.50 7.76
N VAL A 206 10.80 -5.26 7.66
CA VAL A 206 10.48 -4.20 8.60
C VAL A 206 9.24 -3.43 8.14
N LYS A 207 8.36 -3.10 9.09
CA LYS A 207 7.23 -2.20 8.85
C LYS A 207 7.64 -0.78 9.21
N LEU A 208 7.79 0.07 8.22
CA LEU A 208 8.11 1.48 8.41
C LEU A 208 6.82 2.30 8.36
N LYS A 209 6.45 2.94 9.48
CA LYS A 209 5.21 3.71 9.62
C LYS A 209 5.50 5.17 9.95
N GLY A 210 5.14 6.07 9.06
CA GLY A 210 5.15 7.53 9.26
C GLY A 210 3.81 8.05 9.78
N GLY A 211 3.74 9.37 9.98
CA GLY A 211 2.51 10.05 10.34
C GLY A 211 2.24 10.12 11.84
N TYR A 212 3.25 9.98 12.69
CA TYR A 212 3.08 10.07 14.14
C TYR A 212 3.32 11.49 14.67
N ALA A 213 2.56 11.87 15.72
CA ALA A 213 2.71 13.17 16.38
C ALA A 213 4.03 13.35 17.11
N GLY A 214 4.67 12.25 17.57
CA GLY A 214 6.01 12.27 18.14
C GLY A 214 6.17 12.92 19.51
N TYR A 215 7.41 13.20 19.87
CA TYR A 215 7.80 13.74 21.16
C TYR A 215 7.20 15.15 21.39
N GLY A 216 6.71 15.37 22.61
CA GLY A 216 6.10 16.65 23.00
C GLY A 216 4.61 16.76 22.74
N ALA A 217 4.03 15.89 21.93
CA ALA A 217 2.59 15.83 21.73
C ALA A 217 1.87 15.25 22.97
N VAL A 218 0.62 15.67 23.19
CA VAL A 218 -0.23 15.13 24.27
C VAL A 218 -0.39 13.60 24.13
N ASN A 219 -0.58 13.13 22.90
CA ASN A 219 -0.54 11.72 22.56
C ASN A 219 0.50 11.50 21.45
N PRO A 220 1.75 11.15 21.78
CA PRO A 220 2.79 10.98 20.79
C PRO A 220 2.57 9.77 19.85
N ASN A 221 1.68 8.85 20.21
CA ASN A 221 1.30 7.72 19.36
C ASN A 221 0.09 8.01 18.45
N LEU A 222 -0.46 9.22 18.49
CA LEU A 222 -1.48 9.61 17.53
C LEU A 222 -0.86 9.60 16.14
N ARG A 223 -1.52 8.88 15.23
CA ARG A 223 -1.06 8.71 13.85
C ARG A 223 -2.08 9.29 12.88
N ASP A 224 -1.66 10.23 12.09
CA ASP A 224 -2.39 10.82 10.97
C ASP A 224 -1.38 11.38 9.96
N PRO A 225 -1.08 10.67 8.87
CA PRO A 225 -0.11 11.13 7.87
C PRO A 225 -0.45 12.46 7.20
N ASN A 226 -1.72 12.87 7.19
CA ASN A 226 -2.13 14.17 6.65
C ASN A 226 -1.84 15.31 7.63
N GLN A 227 -1.89 15.05 8.92
CA GLN A 227 -1.63 16.03 9.96
C GLN A 227 -0.17 16.06 10.43
N TYR A 228 0.46 14.89 10.54
CA TYR A 228 1.82 14.70 11.03
C TYR A 228 2.70 14.14 9.92
N ALA A 229 3.09 15.00 8.99
CA ALA A 229 3.79 14.57 7.79
C ALA A 229 5.22 14.09 8.09
N SER A 230 5.48 12.81 7.92
CA SER A 230 6.83 12.25 7.89
C SER A 230 7.34 12.32 6.45
N ILE A 231 8.29 13.21 6.17
CA ILE A 231 8.78 13.52 4.83
C ILE A 231 10.16 12.90 4.63
N LEU A 232 10.29 12.05 3.60
CA LEU A 232 11.57 11.56 3.10
C LEU A 232 11.96 12.44 1.91
N SER A 233 13.02 13.24 2.08
CA SER A 233 13.43 14.22 1.08
C SER A 233 14.76 13.87 0.45
N GLY A 234 14.80 13.93 -0.89
CA GLY A 234 16.05 13.83 -1.64
C GLY A 234 16.88 15.13 -1.68
N ASP A 235 16.29 16.26 -1.33
CA ASP A 235 16.96 17.55 -1.25
C ASP A 235 17.91 17.56 -0.03
N LEU A 236 19.21 17.32 -0.30
CA LEU A 236 20.21 17.10 0.74
C LEU A 236 20.70 18.42 1.37
N GLN A 237 20.56 19.54 0.69
CA GLN A 237 20.95 20.85 1.18
C GLN A 237 19.78 21.74 1.58
N GLY A 238 18.54 21.36 1.21
CA GLY A 238 17.34 22.10 1.52
C GLY A 238 17.17 23.36 0.67
N ASP A 239 17.67 23.35 -0.57
CA ASP A 239 17.76 24.52 -1.43
C ASP A 239 17.06 24.38 -2.80
N ASP A 240 16.21 23.36 -2.95
CA ASP A 240 15.33 23.16 -4.11
C ASP A 240 14.51 24.43 -4.42
N LEU A 241 14.46 24.82 -5.67
CA LEU A 241 13.66 25.95 -6.13
C LEU A 241 12.45 25.48 -6.96
N ALA A 242 11.48 26.38 -7.07
CA ALA A 242 10.29 26.17 -7.89
C ALA A 242 10.65 25.82 -9.34
N GLY A 243 9.85 24.95 -9.98
CA GLY A 243 10.12 24.46 -11.33
C GLY A 243 11.13 23.30 -11.36
N MET A 244 11.34 22.61 -10.25
CA MET A 244 12.33 21.54 -10.13
C MET A 244 13.77 22.01 -10.46
N LEU A 245 14.10 23.21 -10.04
CA LEU A 245 15.43 23.80 -10.22
C LEU A 245 16.30 23.58 -8.98
N ASN A 246 17.63 23.69 -9.15
CA ASN A 246 18.65 23.57 -8.11
C ASN A 246 18.68 22.18 -7.45
N ARG A 247 18.68 21.13 -8.29
CA ARG A 247 18.58 19.73 -7.85
C ARG A 247 19.84 18.91 -8.11
N GLU A 248 20.96 19.59 -8.37
CA GLU A 248 22.23 18.94 -8.68
C GLU A 248 22.82 18.20 -7.47
N ASP A 249 22.40 18.53 -6.26
CA ASP A 249 22.79 17.87 -5.02
C ASP A 249 21.80 16.82 -4.52
N ASN A 250 20.60 16.75 -5.10
CA ASN A 250 19.56 15.82 -4.67
C ASN A 250 20.00 14.36 -4.80
N SER A 251 19.55 13.52 -3.86
CA SER A 251 19.79 12.08 -3.97
C SER A 251 19.15 11.50 -5.25
N TYR A 252 19.83 10.53 -5.85
CA TYR A 252 19.30 9.86 -7.05
C TYR A 252 17.99 9.14 -6.73
N HIS A 253 17.95 8.43 -5.62
CA HIS A 253 16.77 7.75 -5.11
C HIS A 253 16.54 8.16 -3.68
N VAL A 254 15.35 8.64 -3.35
CA VAL A 254 15.02 8.91 -1.94
C VAL A 254 14.94 7.60 -1.16
N VAL A 255 14.22 6.62 -1.73
CA VAL A 255 14.01 5.29 -1.14
C VAL A 255 14.46 4.22 -2.13
N THR A 256 15.08 3.16 -1.61
CA THR A 256 15.38 1.95 -2.38
C THR A 256 14.79 0.72 -1.69
N SER A 257 14.46 -0.30 -2.50
CA SER A 257 14.05 -1.61 -2.01
C SER A 257 14.68 -2.69 -2.87
N GLN A 258 15.46 -3.57 -2.25
CA GLN A 258 16.10 -4.71 -2.92
C GLN A 258 15.57 -6.00 -2.32
N GLY A 259 14.97 -6.84 -3.18
CA GLY A 259 14.05 -7.86 -2.77
C GLY A 259 14.61 -9.17 -2.29
N ILE A 260 14.70 -9.39 -0.99
CA ILE A 260 14.68 -10.74 -0.40
C ILE A 260 13.53 -10.80 0.61
N PHE A 261 12.70 -11.85 0.53
CA PHE A 261 11.63 -12.10 1.51
C PHE A 261 12.19 -12.21 2.95
N PRO A 262 11.51 -11.73 3.99
CA PRO A 262 10.22 -11.02 3.97
C PRO A 262 10.34 -9.58 3.44
N PHE A 263 9.32 -9.15 2.69
CA PHE A 263 9.34 -7.82 2.09
C PHE A 263 9.04 -6.72 3.10
N PRO A 264 9.62 -5.53 2.91
CA PRO A 264 9.33 -4.39 3.75
C PRO A 264 7.95 -3.79 3.43
N ARG A 265 7.39 -3.07 4.41
CA ARG A 265 6.21 -2.21 4.24
C ARG A 265 6.58 -0.76 4.53
N LEU A 266 6.26 0.12 3.60
CA LEU A 266 6.38 1.58 3.72
C LEU A 266 4.97 2.17 3.83
N ASP A 267 4.64 2.85 4.93
CA ASP A 267 3.28 3.24 5.25
C ASP A 267 3.21 4.67 5.81
N GLY A 268 2.53 5.59 5.10
CA GLY A 268 2.21 6.92 5.59
C GLY A 268 3.34 7.95 5.46
N PHE A 269 4.07 7.96 4.37
CA PHE A 269 5.15 8.90 4.10
C PHE A 269 4.88 9.81 2.90
N THR A 270 5.45 11.00 2.95
CA THR A 270 5.68 11.82 1.75
C THR A 270 7.12 11.59 1.27
N ILE A 271 7.29 11.18 0.02
CA ILE A 271 8.58 10.94 -0.63
C ILE A 271 8.74 11.98 -1.73
N GLN A 272 9.73 12.86 -1.59
CA GLN A 272 9.86 14.00 -2.48
C GLN A 272 11.31 14.35 -2.84
N SER A 273 11.47 15.16 -3.88
CA SER A 273 12.74 15.80 -4.25
C SER A 273 13.87 14.84 -4.64
N GLY A 274 13.57 13.59 -5.00
CA GLY A 274 14.57 12.71 -5.61
C GLY A 274 14.90 13.16 -7.04
N GLN A 275 16.15 12.99 -7.49
CA GLN A 275 16.60 13.39 -8.83
C GLN A 275 17.51 12.32 -9.44
N ALA A 276 16.92 11.32 -10.08
CA ALA A 276 17.62 10.21 -10.73
C ALA A 276 18.04 10.60 -12.15
N ASP A 277 19.11 11.35 -12.25
CA ASP A 277 19.69 11.86 -13.51
C ASP A 277 21.14 11.37 -13.76
N GLY A 278 21.58 10.36 -13.01
CA GLY A 278 22.91 9.78 -13.09
C GLY A 278 23.04 8.72 -14.20
N ALA A 279 24.16 8.00 -14.16
CA ALA A 279 24.32 6.82 -15.01
C ALA A 279 23.56 5.62 -14.40
N PRO A 280 23.08 4.65 -15.23
CA PRO A 280 22.36 3.48 -14.69
C PRO A 280 23.09 2.79 -13.54
N PRO A 281 22.37 2.40 -12.46
CA PRO A 281 20.91 2.47 -12.28
C PRO A 281 20.40 3.82 -11.72
N ASN A 282 21.27 4.82 -11.53
CA ASN A 282 20.93 6.12 -10.93
C ASN A 282 20.08 7.03 -11.86
N ASP A 283 19.52 6.49 -12.92
CA ASP A 283 18.58 7.11 -13.84
C ASP A 283 17.14 6.62 -13.67
N LEU A 284 16.90 5.71 -12.71
CA LEU A 284 15.64 5.02 -12.46
C LEU A 284 15.02 5.44 -11.11
N GLY A 285 13.72 5.78 -11.06
CA GLY A 285 12.98 5.92 -9.79
C GLY A 285 13.49 7.01 -8.85
N GLY A 286 13.20 8.28 -9.14
CA GLY A 286 13.64 9.39 -8.28
C GLY A 286 13.09 9.27 -6.85
N GLY A 287 11.81 8.99 -6.68
CA GLY A 287 11.23 8.77 -5.34
C GLY A 287 11.55 7.39 -4.77
N LEU A 288 11.29 6.33 -5.54
CA LEU A 288 11.49 4.94 -5.10
C LEU A 288 12.03 4.08 -6.24
N TYR A 289 13.18 3.46 -6.01
CA TYR A 289 13.75 2.46 -6.89
C TYR A 289 13.60 1.06 -6.29
N ILE A 290 12.93 0.16 -7.02
CA ILE A 290 12.68 -1.23 -6.58
C ILE A 290 13.38 -2.17 -7.54
N MET A 291 14.26 -3.03 -7.02
CA MET A 291 14.88 -4.10 -7.77
C MET A 291 14.56 -5.44 -7.13
N ALA A 292 13.75 -6.24 -7.83
CA ALA A 292 13.18 -7.51 -7.36
C ALA A 292 12.25 -7.35 -6.12
N GLY A 293 11.53 -8.40 -5.76
CA GLY A 293 10.68 -8.45 -4.58
C GLY A 293 9.28 -7.83 -4.72
N THR A 294 8.53 -7.85 -3.63
CA THR A 294 7.13 -7.41 -3.55
C THR A 294 6.92 -6.49 -2.33
N PRO A 295 7.59 -5.32 -2.26
CA PRO A 295 7.35 -4.40 -1.14
C PRO A 295 5.91 -3.88 -1.16
N GLU A 296 5.37 -3.65 0.04
CA GLU A 296 4.09 -2.98 0.23
C GLU A 296 4.31 -1.49 0.45
N VAL A 297 3.63 -0.66 -0.32
CA VAL A 297 3.69 0.80 -0.22
C VAL A 297 2.27 1.31 -0.05
N VAL A 298 1.94 1.82 1.14
CA VAL A 298 0.56 2.20 1.45
C VAL A 298 0.49 3.59 2.08
N ASN A 299 -0.60 4.31 1.81
CA ASN A 299 -0.85 5.64 2.36
C ASN A 299 0.30 6.62 2.09
N CYS A 300 1.02 6.45 0.98
CA CYS A 300 2.20 7.27 0.65
C CYS A 300 1.91 8.29 -0.45
N THR A 301 2.58 9.43 -0.34
CA THR A 301 2.56 10.48 -1.37
C THR A 301 3.94 10.60 -2.00
N PHE A 302 4.04 10.38 -3.30
CA PHE A 302 5.24 10.65 -4.10
C PHE A 302 5.05 11.98 -4.81
N LYS A 303 5.88 12.96 -4.46
CA LYS A 303 5.66 14.33 -4.90
C LYS A 303 6.94 14.95 -5.44
N SER A 304 6.85 15.55 -6.63
CA SER A 304 7.95 16.34 -7.20
C SER A 304 9.28 15.59 -7.26
N ASN A 305 9.27 14.30 -7.62
CA ASN A 305 10.47 13.53 -7.89
C ASN A 305 10.80 13.57 -9.38
N GLY A 306 12.08 13.58 -9.72
CA GLY A 306 12.60 13.59 -11.08
C GLY A 306 13.43 12.36 -11.41
N ALA A 307 13.35 11.85 -12.65
CA ALA A 307 14.19 10.76 -13.13
C ALA A 307 14.35 10.79 -14.65
N VAL A 308 15.21 9.93 -15.18
CA VAL A 308 15.15 9.62 -16.61
C VAL A 308 13.98 8.67 -16.87
N PHE A 309 13.80 7.66 -16.02
CA PHE A 309 12.69 6.69 -16.07
C PHE A 309 12.04 6.53 -14.70
N GLY A 310 10.71 6.61 -14.64
CA GLY A 310 9.98 6.45 -13.38
C GLY A 310 10.18 7.60 -12.41
N GLY A 311 9.68 8.80 -12.75
CA GLY A 311 9.88 9.99 -11.89
C GLY A 311 9.58 9.75 -10.43
N ALA A 312 8.41 9.18 -10.10
CA ALA A 312 8.11 8.76 -8.72
C ALA A 312 8.70 7.39 -8.41
N ILE A 313 8.40 6.38 -9.24
CA ILE A 313 8.71 4.96 -8.95
C ILE A 313 9.29 4.27 -10.18
N ALA A 314 10.38 3.54 -10.00
CA ALA A 314 10.83 2.53 -10.96
C ALA A 314 10.84 1.14 -10.33
N SER A 315 10.25 0.16 -11.02
CA SER A 315 10.10 -1.23 -10.60
C SER A 315 10.75 -2.14 -11.62
N ILE A 316 11.85 -2.79 -11.27
CA ILE A 316 12.64 -3.64 -12.16
C ILE A 316 12.59 -5.07 -11.65
N GLN A 317 11.99 -5.98 -12.44
CA GLN A 317 11.81 -7.38 -12.09
C GLN A 317 11.17 -7.57 -10.69
N ALA A 318 10.30 -6.62 -10.32
CA ALA A 318 9.66 -6.54 -9.02
C ALA A 318 8.14 -6.51 -9.15
N SER A 319 7.44 -6.80 -8.05
CA SER A 319 5.97 -6.83 -8.05
C SER A 319 5.41 -6.06 -6.84
N PRO A 320 5.68 -4.74 -6.74
CA PRO A 320 5.19 -3.95 -5.62
C PRO A 320 3.67 -3.84 -5.61
N MET A 321 3.11 -3.79 -4.40
CA MET A 321 1.71 -3.49 -4.16
C MET A 321 1.59 -2.08 -3.60
N LEU A 322 0.87 -1.21 -4.30
CA LEU A 322 0.62 0.17 -3.89
C LEU A 322 -0.86 0.33 -3.52
N GLY A 323 -1.13 0.80 -2.31
CA GLY A 323 -2.50 1.04 -1.82
C GLY A 323 -2.64 2.44 -1.22
N ASN A 324 -3.73 3.12 -1.50
CA ASN A 324 -4.00 4.47 -1.01
C ASN A 324 -2.85 5.44 -1.30
N CYS A 325 -2.24 5.37 -2.48
CA CYS A 325 -1.07 6.17 -2.84
C CYS A 325 -1.43 7.36 -3.73
N ARG A 326 -0.73 8.47 -3.50
CA ARG A 326 -0.80 9.67 -4.34
C ARG A 326 0.55 9.86 -5.05
N LEU A 327 0.53 9.92 -6.39
CA LEU A 327 1.68 10.20 -7.22
C LEU A 327 1.43 11.53 -7.92
N THR A 328 2.02 12.63 -7.42
CA THR A 328 1.65 13.99 -7.85
C THR A 328 2.87 14.79 -8.32
N GLY A 329 2.76 15.41 -9.49
CA GLY A 329 3.78 16.34 -9.98
C GLY A 329 5.18 15.74 -10.21
N ASN A 330 5.31 14.42 -10.37
CA ASN A 330 6.59 13.78 -10.65
C ASN A 330 6.92 13.86 -12.13
N GLN A 331 8.20 13.80 -12.48
CA GLN A 331 8.66 14.03 -13.83
C GLN A 331 9.68 12.97 -14.30
N ALA A 332 9.48 12.43 -15.48
CA ALA A 332 10.50 11.67 -16.18
C ALA A 332 10.94 12.38 -17.47
N THR A 333 12.24 12.40 -17.75
CA THR A 333 12.73 12.97 -19.00
C THR A 333 12.45 12.09 -20.21
N LEU A 334 12.24 10.80 -19.99
CA LEU A 334 11.87 9.84 -21.02
C LEU A 334 10.52 9.18 -20.74
N PHE A 335 10.44 8.14 -19.91
CA PHE A 335 9.25 7.31 -19.75
C PHE A 335 8.83 7.17 -18.28
N GLY A 336 7.51 7.06 -18.07
CA GLY A 336 6.97 6.80 -16.76
C GLY A 336 7.08 7.99 -15.80
N GLY A 337 6.43 9.11 -16.09
CA GLY A 337 6.48 10.29 -15.21
C GLY A 337 6.13 9.97 -13.76
N ALA A 338 5.14 9.09 -13.55
CA ALA A 338 4.81 8.54 -12.24
C ALA A 338 5.47 7.16 -12.03
N LEU A 339 5.35 6.24 -12.99
CA LEU A 339 5.79 4.86 -12.82
C LEU A 339 6.47 4.32 -14.09
N TYR A 340 7.63 3.70 -13.91
CA TYR A 340 8.27 2.83 -14.89
C TYR A 340 8.33 1.39 -14.34
N ASN A 341 7.76 0.43 -15.08
CA ASN A 341 7.80 -0.99 -14.74
C ASN A 341 8.52 -1.79 -15.82
N GLU A 342 9.46 -2.62 -15.43
CA GLU A 342 10.18 -3.53 -16.32
C GLU A 342 10.15 -4.95 -15.74
N GLU A 343 9.56 -5.90 -16.50
CA GLU A 343 9.51 -7.33 -16.20
C GLU A 343 8.94 -7.71 -14.82
N GLY A 344 7.96 -6.95 -14.32
CA GLY A 344 7.30 -7.23 -13.05
C GLY A 344 5.80 -6.98 -13.12
N THR A 345 5.11 -7.12 -11.97
CA THR A 345 3.69 -6.79 -11.87
C THR A 345 3.51 -5.67 -10.85
N VAL A 346 3.13 -4.49 -11.29
CA VAL A 346 2.78 -3.39 -10.39
C VAL A 346 1.27 -3.34 -10.24
N SER A 347 0.79 -3.40 -9.00
CA SER A 347 -0.62 -3.26 -8.66
C SER A 347 -0.84 -1.96 -7.88
N LEU A 348 -1.78 -1.13 -8.36
CA LEU A 348 -2.23 0.07 -7.66
C LEU A 348 -3.72 -0.07 -7.33
N THR A 349 -4.05 0.17 -6.07
CA THR A 349 -5.43 0.19 -5.57
C THR A 349 -5.69 1.52 -4.85
N ASN A 350 -6.80 2.19 -5.14
CA ASN A 350 -7.11 3.53 -4.64
C ASN A 350 -5.98 4.54 -4.93
N GLY A 351 -5.51 4.60 -6.16
CA GLY A 351 -4.41 5.48 -6.56
C GLY A 351 -4.89 6.82 -7.12
N LEU A 352 -4.30 7.93 -6.68
CA LEU A 352 -4.43 9.24 -7.33
C LEU A 352 -3.12 9.57 -8.06
N ILE A 353 -3.17 9.59 -9.38
CA ILE A 353 -1.99 9.81 -10.24
C ILE A 353 -2.26 11.06 -11.08
N VAL A 354 -1.76 12.22 -10.63
CA VAL A 354 -2.12 13.52 -11.22
C VAL A 354 -0.92 14.45 -11.38
N GLY A 355 -0.95 15.27 -12.41
CA GLY A 355 0.06 16.30 -12.64
C GLY A 355 1.46 15.78 -12.96
N ASN A 356 1.63 14.49 -13.16
CA ASN A 356 2.93 13.93 -13.54
C ASN A 356 3.24 14.22 -15.02
N SER A 357 4.50 14.19 -15.37
CA SER A 357 4.90 14.42 -16.76
C SER A 357 5.95 13.42 -17.23
N ALA A 358 5.75 12.91 -18.43
CA ALA A 358 6.75 12.15 -19.17
C ALA A 358 7.22 12.98 -20.38
N GLY A 359 8.55 12.96 -20.61
CA GLY A 359 9.14 13.68 -21.74
C GLY A 359 9.01 12.90 -23.05
N GLN A 360 9.64 13.37 -24.06
CA GLN A 360 9.88 12.84 -25.42
C GLN A 360 8.80 11.94 -26.05
N ALA A 361 8.19 12.44 -27.10
CA ALA A 361 7.48 11.61 -28.05
C ALA A 361 8.46 10.63 -28.72
N SER A 362 8.37 9.36 -28.41
CA SER A 362 9.01 8.31 -29.19
C SER A 362 7.95 7.53 -29.98
N ALA A 363 8.36 6.87 -31.05
CA ALA A 363 7.49 5.94 -31.77
C ALA A 363 7.04 4.74 -30.89
N LEU A 364 7.59 4.64 -29.69
CA LEU A 364 7.33 3.60 -28.69
C LEU A 364 6.30 4.03 -27.63
N GLY A 365 5.59 5.13 -27.83
CA GLY A 365 4.73 5.72 -26.79
C GLY A 365 5.54 6.44 -25.71
N SER A 366 4.86 7.26 -24.94
CA SER A 366 5.41 7.91 -23.75
C SER A 366 4.24 8.22 -22.84
N SER A 367 4.17 7.58 -21.69
CA SER A 367 3.07 7.70 -20.74
C SER A 367 3.58 7.95 -19.33
N VAL A 368 2.66 8.33 -18.48
CA VAL A 368 3.01 8.52 -17.06
C VAL A 368 3.12 7.20 -16.32
N LEU A 369 2.41 6.16 -16.77
CA LEU A 369 2.58 4.78 -16.32
C LEU A 369 3.12 3.94 -17.49
N TYR A 370 4.41 3.62 -17.48
CA TYR A 370 5.08 2.92 -18.57
C TYR A 370 5.46 1.51 -18.17
N ASN A 371 5.03 0.52 -18.96
CA ASN A 371 5.24 -0.90 -18.71
C ASN A 371 6.02 -1.56 -19.85
N LEU A 372 7.16 -2.16 -19.53
CA LEU A 372 8.01 -2.88 -20.47
C LEU A 372 8.06 -4.37 -20.11
N GLY A 373 7.28 -5.19 -20.81
CA GLY A 373 7.30 -6.65 -20.67
C GLY A 373 6.78 -7.17 -19.32
N GLY A 374 6.04 -6.38 -18.57
CA GLY A 374 5.43 -6.77 -17.30
C GLY A 374 3.93 -6.54 -17.28
N SER A 375 3.36 -6.36 -16.09
CA SER A 375 1.94 -6.08 -15.91
C SER A 375 1.73 -4.81 -15.08
N VAL A 376 0.73 -4.00 -15.48
CA VAL A 376 0.19 -2.90 -14.67
C VAL A 376 -1.28 -3.17 -14.40
N ILE A 377 -1.65 -3.18 -13.14
CA ILE A 377 -3.01 -3.43 -12.66
C ILE A 377 -3.46 -2.18 -11.89
N LEU A 378 -4.53 -1.55 -12.38
CA LEU A 378 -5.15 -0.38 -11.76
C LEU A 378 -6.55 -0.76 -11.29
N ASN A 379 -6.80 -0.63 -10.00
CA ASN A 379 -8.12 -0.81 -9.41
C ASN A 379 -8.50 0.45 -8.64
N GLU A 380 -9.68 1.00 -8.90
CA GLU A 380 -10.18 2.16 -8.15
C GLU A 380 -9.22 3.37 -8.22
N CYS A 381 -8.61 3.63 -9.38
CA CYS A 381 -7.63 4.70 -9.55
C CYS A 381 -8.17 5.86 -10.36
N THR A 382 -7.74 7.07 -10.02
CA THR A 382 -7.90 8.29 -10.83
C THR A 382 -6.54 8.68 -11.43
N VAL A 383 -6.44 8.64 -12.75
CA VAL A 383 -5.26 9.05 -13.53
C VAL A 383 -5.67 10.22 -14.40
N ALA A 384 -5.38 11.45 -13.97
CA ALA A 384 -5.90 12.64 -14.62
C ALA A 384 -4.87 13.79 -14.65
N ASP A 385 -5.05 14.71 -15.61
CA ASP A 385 -4.24 15.94 -15.74
C ASP A 385 -2.72 15.70 -15.80
N ASN A 386 -2.32 14.50 -16.22
CA ASN A 386 -0.92 14.21 -16.48
C ASN A 386 -0.54 14.65 -17.89
N VAL A 387 0.75 14.87 -18.11
CA VAL A 387 1.28 15.32 -19.39
C VAL A 387 2.21 14.26 -19.99
N ALA A 388 1.76 13.69 -21.09
CA ALA A 388 2.58 12.86 -21.96
C ALA A 388 2.41 13.33 -23.41
N PRO A 389 3.37 13.11 -24.32
CA PRO A 389 3.34 13.68 -25.67
C PRO A 389 2.08 13.37 -26.49
N ASN A 390 1.46 12.21 -26.27
CA ASN A 390 0.21 11.79 -26.92
C ASN A 390 -0.99 11.76 -25.98
N GLY A 391 -0.87 12.25 -24.74
CA GLY A 391 -1.92 12.20 -23.72
C GLY A 391 -2.12 10.83 -23.10
N GLU A 392 -1.12 9.95 -23.18
CA GLU A 392 -1.24 8.58 -22.72
C GLU A 392 -1.11 8.47 -21.18
N ALA A 393 -2.11 7.86 -20.54
CA ALA A 393 -2.04 7.47 -19.15
C ALA A 393 -1.13 6.26 -18.97
N VAL A 394 -1.35 5.20 -19.77
CA VAL A 394 -0.66 3.92 -19.65
C VAL A 394 -0.13 3.45 -21.00
N THR A 395 1.13 3.07 -21.02
CA THR A 395 1.77 2.39 -22.17
C THR A 395 2.23 0.99 -21.77
N SER A 396 2.02 -0.01 -22.64
CA SER A 396 2.61 -1.35 -22.47
C SER A 396 3.26 -1.86 -23.75
N LEU A 397 4.52 -2.26 -23.62
CA LEU A 397 5.36 -2.75 -24.71
C LEU A 397 6.03 -4.09 -24.35
N VAL A 398 6.51 -4.80 -25.37
CA VAL A 398 7.22 -6.10 -25.23
C VAL A 398 8.64 -6.01 -25.81
N TRP A 399 9.17 -4.85 -26.04
CA TRP A 399 10.45 -4.69 -26.71
C TRP A 399 11.61 -5.31 -25.91
N GLY A 400 12.16 -6.42 -26.45
CA GLY A 400 13.31 -7.12 -25.84
C GLY A 400 12.99 -7.95 -24.60
N SER A 401 11.76 -7.90 -24.09
CA SER A 401 11.36 -8.68 -22.92
C SER A 401 10.87 -10.09 -23.29
N PRO A 402 11.19 -11.13 -22.51
CA PRO A 402 10.67 -12.47 -22.69
C PRO A 402 9.20 -12.61 -22.24
N THR A 403 8.66 -11.64 -21.50
CA THR A 403 7.29 -11.64 -20.96
C THR A 403 6.36 -10.77 -21.80
N MET A 404 5.10 -11.21 -21.93
CA MET A 404 4.07 -10.41 -22.62
C MET A 404 3.59 -9.30 -21.68
N GLY A 405 3.48 -8.07 -22.22
CA GLY A 405 2.93 -6.94 -21.48
C GLY A 405 1.43 -7.12 -21.21
N GLN A 406 0.98 -6.67 -20.04
CA GLN A 406 -0.43 -6.68 -19.66
C GLN A 406 -0.83 -5.35 -19.02
N ILE A 407 -2.02 -4.85 -19.38
CA ILE A 407 -2.71 -3.75 -18.71
C ILE A 407 -4.07 -4.26 -18.24
N THR A 408 -4.39 -4.06 -16.96
CA THR A 408 -5.72 -4.30 -16.41
C THR A 408 -6.19 -3.03 -15.72
N VAL A 409 -7.37 -2.53 -16.07
CA VAL A 409 -7.97 -1.30 -15.53
C VAL A 409 -9.40 -1.60 -15.13
N THR A 410 -9.74 -1.41 -13.86
CA THR A 410 -11.06 -1.70 -13.31
C THR A 410 -11.53 -0.59 -12.39
N ASN A 411 -12.77 -0.13 -12.57
CA ASN A 411 -13.39 0.93 -11.77
C ASN A 411 -12.54 2.22 -11.70
N CYS A 412 -11.87 2.58 -12.77
CA CYS A 412 -10.93 3.71 -12.83
C CYS A 412 -11.46 4.88 -13.64
N ILE A 413 -10.83 6.04 -13.47
CA ILE A 413 -10.95 7.21 -14.35
C ILE A 413 -9.58 7.47 -14.99
N LEU A 414 -9.52 7.46 -16.33
CA LEU A 414 -8.35 7.85 -17.13
C LEU A 414 -8.71 9.08 -17.97
N PHE A 415 -8.15 10.26 -17.62
CA PHE A 415 -8.56 11.53 -18.20
C PHE A 415 -7.38 12.51 -18.38
N ASN A 416 -6.54 12.30 -19.42
CA ASN A 416 -5.26 13.01 -19.60
C ASN A 416 -5.08 13.71 -20.96
N GLY A 417 -6.00 13.53 -21.89
CA GLY A 417 -5.85 14.21 -23.19
C GLY A 417 -6.38 13.43 -24.39
N GLY A 418 -6.84 12.20 -24.20
CA GLY A 418 -7.63 11.49 -25.20
C GLY A 418 -7.05 10.20 -25.77
N SER A 419 -5.75 9.93 -25.71
CA SER A 419 -5.15 8.65 -26.11
C SER A 419 -4.65 7.92 -24.86
N GLU A 420 -5.56 7.55 -23.97
CA GLU A 420 -5.25 7.12 -22.60
C GLU A 420 -4.40 5.85 -22.53
N ILE A 421 -4.60 4.90 -23.46
CA ILE A 421 -3.94 3.61 -23.43
C ILE A 421 -3.23 3.34 -24.76
N PHE A 422 -1.94 3.06 -24.69
CA PHE A 422 -1.13 2.62 -25.82
C PHE A 422 -0.55 1.23 -25.56
N SER A 423 -0.67 0.32 -26.51
CA SER A 423 -0.07 -1.01 -26.40
C SER A 423 0.39 -1.53 -27.77
N THR A 424 1.42 -2.37 -27.75
CA THR A 424 1.90 -3.07 -28.95
C THR A 424 1.54 -4.55 -28.86
N ASP A 425 1.36 -5.21 -30.02
CA ASP A 425 1.22 -6.67 -30.03
C ASP A 425 2.51 -7.35 -29.51
N PRO A 426 2.40 -8.38 -28.69
CA PRO A 426 1.21 -9.11 -28.23
C PRO A 426 0.69 -8.71 -26.83
N CYS A 427 0.77 -7.44 -26.43
CA CYS A 427 0.28 -7.01 -25.11
C CYS A 427 -1.23 -7.23 -24.95
N ALA A 428 -1.65 -7.73 -23.81
CA ALA A 428 -3.05 -7.89 -23.43
C ALA A 428 -3.57 -6.64 -22.69
N VAL A 429 -4.71 -6.11 -23.11
CA VAL A 429 -5.36 -4.97 -22.46
C VAL A 429 -6.78 -5.33 -22.08
N THR A 430 -7.10 -5.21 -20.79
CA THR A 430 -8.44 -5.41 -20.25
C THR A 430 -8.87 -4.16 -19.51
N VAL A 431 -9.99 -3.56 -19.91
CA VAL A 431 -10.57 -2.38 -19.26
C VAL A 431 -12.06 -2.64 -19.04
N ALA A 432 -12.51 -2.49 -17.81
CA ALA A 432 -13.89 -2.70 -17.43
C ALA A 432 -14.35 -1.68 -16.38
N TYR A 433 -15.62 -1.28 -16.47
CA TYR A 433 -16.26 -0.37 -15.51
C TYR A 433 -15.44 0.89 -15.25
N SER A 434 -14.84 1.45 -16.29
CA SER A 434 -13.93 2.59 -16.18
C SER A 434 -14.32 3.71 -17.14
N ASP A 435 -14.13 4.95 -16.70
CA ASP A 435 -14.26 6.11 -17.58
C ASP A 435 -12.92 6.38 -18.26
N VAL A 436 -12.90 6.25 -19.58
CA VAL A 436 -11.69 6.44 -20.38
C VAL A 436 -11.90 7.56 -21.39
N GLN A 437 -11.17 8.65 -21.25
CA GLN A 437 -11.21 9.74 -22.21
C GLN A 437 -10.88 9.22 -23.61
N GLY A 438 -11.64 9.61 -24.61
CA GLY A 438 -11.53 9.02 -25.95
C GLY A 438 -12.31 7.70 -26.12
N GLY A 439 -12.56 6.98 -25.06
CA GLY A 439 -13.34 5.72 -25.01
C GLY A 439 -12.49 4.48 -25.20
N TRP A 440 -12.87 3.39 -24.54
CA TRP A 440 -12.28 2.05 -24.70
C TRP A 440 -13.35 0.97 -24.70
N SER A 441 -13.20 -0.04 -25.56
CA SER A 441 -14.12 -1.18 -25.59
C SER A 441 -14.02 -2.01 -24.32
N GLY A 442 -15.13 -2.28 -23.66
CA GLY A 442 -15.20 -3.11 -22.46
C GLY A 442 -16.55 -3.00 -21.78
N ILE A 443 -16.85 -3.96 -20.90
CA ILE A 443 -18.10 -3.95 -20.15
C ILE A 443 -18.12 -2.77 -19.17
N GLY A 444 -19.22 -2.03 -19.12
CA GLY A 444 -19.42 -0.94 -18.15
C GLY A 444 -18.55 0.29 -18.38
N ASN A 445 -17.72 0.35 -19.43
CA ASN A 445 -16.86 1.51 -19.68
C ASN A 445 -17.66 2.72 -20.15
N LEU A 446 -17.22 3.89 -19.68
CA LEU A 446 -17.75 5.19 -20.03
C LEU A 446 -16.75 5.97 -20.92
N LYS A 447 -17.28 7.04 -21.53
CA LYS A 447 -16.53 8.04 -22.30
C LYS A 447 -17.17 9.40 -22.04
N VAL A 448 -16.99 9.91 -20.86
CA VAL A 448 -17.69 11.13 -20.40
C VAL A 448 -16.69 12.07 -19.70
N ALA A 449 -17.11 13.27 -19.38
CA ALA A 449 -16.34 14.14 -18.48
C ALA A 449 -16.61 13.69 -17.04
N PRO A 450 -15.59 13.42 -16.23
CA PRO A 450 -15.78 12.93 -14.86
C PRO A 450 -16.31 13.95 -13.87
N HIS A 451 -16.35 15.24 -14.22
CA HIS A 451 -16.80 16.34 -13.37
C HIS A 451 -16.12 16.37 -12.00
N PHE A 452 -14.81 16.55 -12.01
CA PHE A 452 -14.05 16.77 -10.77
C PHE A 452 -14.38 18.12 -10.13
N VAL A 453 -14.31 18.21 -8.80
CA VAL A 453 -14.61 19.42 -8.02
C VAL A 453 -13.70 20.59 -8.41
N ASN A 454 -12.40 20.36 -8.45
CA ASN A 454 -11.41 21.39 -8.79
C ASN A 454 -10.10 20.75 -9.26
N PRO A 455 -9.98 20.38 -10.53
CA PRO A 455 -8.74 19.76 -11.05
C PRO A 455 -7.51 20.61 -10.76
N GLY A 456 -6.38 19.93 -10.55
CA GLY A 456 -5.09 20.59 -10.32
C GLY A 456 -4.60 21.36 -11.54
N GLN A 457 -3.55 22.14 -11.36
CA GLN A 457 -2.97 22.94 -12.43
C GLN A 457 -1.46 23.13 -12.26
N ARG A 458 -0.78 23.52 -13.33
CA ARG A 458 0.63 23.91 -13.24
C ARG A 458 0.77 25.39 -12.93
N SER A 459 1.70 25.72 -12.04
CA SER A 459 2.13 27.09 -11.78
C SER A 459 2.84 27.71 -13.00
N LEU A 460 3.07 29.00 -12.97
CA LEU A 460 3.86 29.70 -14.00
C LEU A 460 5.32 29.19 -14.06
N GLN A 461 5.83 28.61 -12.99
CA GLN A 461 7.14 28.02 -12.88
C GLN A 461 7.18 26.55 -13.34
N GLY A 462 6.00 25.94 -13.57
CA GLY A 462 5.86 24.56 -14.01
C GLY A 462 5.58 23.54 -12.91
N ASP A 463 5.62 23.96 -11.64
CA ASP A 463 5.26 23.08 -10.51
C ASP A 463 3.81 22.68 -10.55
N TRP A 464 3.53 21.49 -10.09
CA TRP A 464 2.18 21.02 -9.91
C TRP A 464 1.54 21.61 -8.65
N ILE A 465 0.35 22.15 -8.79
CA ILE A 465 -0.53 22.59 -7.70
C ILE A 465 -1.65 21.58 -7.60
N ASP A 466 -1.68 20.86 -6.49
CA ASP A 466 -2.68 19.81 -6.27
C ASP A 466 -4.10 20.37 -6.33
N GLY A 467 -5.00 19.60 -6.92
CA GLY A 467 -6.42 19.90 -7.04
C GLY A 467 -7.27 18.97 -6.16
N ASP A 468 -8.56 19.14 -6.29
CA ASP A 468 -9.57 18.29 -5.67
C ASP A 468 -10.22 17.42 -6.76
N TYR A 469 -9.92 16.12 -6.72
CA TYR A 469 -10.39 15.12 -7.68
C TYR A 469 -11.59 14.31 -7.19
N HIS A 470 -12.25 14.77 -6.13
CA HIS A 470 -13.57 14.26 -5.81
C HIS A 470 -14.55 14.54 -6.94
N LEU A 471 -15.54 13.67 -7.07
CA LEU A 471 -16.58 13.85 -8.07
C LEU A 471 -17.61 14.88 -7.61
N MET A 472 -18.03 15.77 -8.52
CA MET A 472 -19.19 16.61 -8.25
C MET A 472 -20.45 15.74 -8.15
N PRO A 473 -21.48 16.18 -7.41
CA PRO A 473 -22.70 15.39 -7.21
C PRO A 473 -23.47 15.00 -8.48
N ASP A 474 -23.20 15.64 -9.60
CA ASP A 474 -23.77 15.36 -10.92
C ASP A 474 -22.85 14.53 -11.83
N SER A 475 -21.74 14.04 -11.29
CA SER A 475 -20.79 13.23 -12.06
C SER A 475 -21.42 11.93 -12.54
N PRO A 476 -21.28 11.60 -13.83
CA PRO A 476 -21.72 10.32 -14.36
C PRO A 476 -20.89 9.12 -13.93
N CYS A 477 -19.76 9.35 -13.26
CA CYS A 477 -18.87 8.31 -12.72
C CYS A 477 -19.33 7.81 -11.34
N ILE A 478 -20.31 8.49 -10.71
CA ILE A 478 -20.87 8.07 -9.43
C ILE A 478 -21.74 6.83 -9.61
N ASP A 479 -21.61 5.84 -8.72
CA ASP A 479 -22.32 4.54 -8.76
C ASP A 479 -22.18 3.81 -10.13
N ALA A 480 -21.13 4.10 -10.89
CA ALA A 480 -20.95 3.60 -12.25
C ALA A 480 -19.91 2.46 -12.36
N GLY A 481 -19.15 2.21 -11.31
CA GLY A 481 -18.27 1.06 -11.19
C GLY A 481 -19.04 -0.23 -10.83
N ASP A 482 -18.33 -1.32 -10.69
CA ASP A 482 -18.88 -2.62 -10.29
C ASP A 482 -18.24 -3.10 -8.99
N LYS A 483 -18.99 -3.04 -7.89
CA LYS A 483 -18.52 -3.50 -6.57
C LYS A 483 -18.15 -4.99 -6.51
N THR A 484 -18.59 -5.81 -7.48
CA THR A 484 -18.20 -7.22 -7.54
C THR A 484 -16.79 -7.42 -8.06
N GLN A 485 -16.18 -6.37 -8.61
CA GLN A 485 -14.80 -6.33 -9.09
C GLN A 485 -13.81 -5.74 -8.07
N LEU A 486 -14.30 -5.32 -6.91
CA LEU A 486 -13.42 -4.84 -5.85
C LEU A 486 -12.42 -5.91 -5.44
N PRO A 487 -11.12 -5.59 -5.34
CA PRO A 487 -10.11 -6.54 -4.89
C PRO A 487 -10.29 -6.85 -3.39
N ALA A 488 -9.66 -7.94 -2.94
CA ALA A 488 -9.50 -8.19 -1.50
C ALA A 488 -8.53 -7.17 -0.89
N ASP A 489 -8.74 -6.83 0.38
CA ASP A 489 -7.85 -5.92 1.13
C ASP A 489 -6.61 -6.64 1.66
N VAL A 490 -5.78 -7.12 0.75
CA VAL A 490 -4.54 -7.84 1.09
C VAL A 490 -3.48 -6.96 1.76
N MET A 491 -3.66 -5.64 1.71
CA MET A 491 -2.74 -4.66 2.29
C MET A 491 -3.22 -4.06 3.63
N ASP A 492 -4.37 -4.48 4.13
CA ASP A 492 -4.94 -3.95 5.39
C ASP A 492 -4.99 -2.41 5.35
N LEU A 493 -5.77 -1.86 4.39
CA LEU A 493 -5.77 -0.43 4.08
C LEU A 493 -6.56 0.40 5.09
N ASP A 494 -7.51 -0.21 5.82
CA ASP A 494 -8.22 0.44 6.93
C ASP A 494 -7.54 0.19 8.29
N GLY A 495 -6.58 -0.75 8.35
CA GLY A 495 -5.75 -1.02 9.53
C GLY A 495 -6.44 -1.84 10.61
N ASP A 496 -7.52 -2.58 10.30
CA ASP A 496 -8.25 -3.39 11.24
C ASP A 496 -7.66 -4.81 11.46
N GLY A 497 -6.71 -5.20 10.60
CA GLY A 497 -6.01 -6.49 10.62
C GLY A 497 -6.70 -7.60 9.84
N ASN A 498 -7.81 -7.34 9.15
CA ASN A 498 -8.57 -8.30 8.36
C ASN A 498 -8.23 -8.21 6.86
N MET A 499 -7.19 -8.89 6.43
CA MET A 499 -6.73 -8.91 5.03
C MET A 499 -7.58 -9.82 4.12
N SER A 500 -8.69 -10.37 4.58
CA SER A 500 -9.55 -11.28 3.81
C SER A 500 -10.88 -10.67 3.37
N GLU A 501 -11.15 -9.45 3.75
CA GLU A 501 -12.32 -8.71 3.31
C GLU A 501 -12.14 -8.08 1.93
N ILE A 502 -13.23 -7.59 1.36
CA ILE A 502 -13.21 -6.80 0.14
C ILE A 502 -12.75 -5.39 0.50
N LEU A 503 -12.00 -4.73 -0.39
CA LEU A 503 -11.52 -3.35 -0.23
C LEU A 503 -12.54 -2.47 0.51
N PRO A 504 -12.26 -2.08 1.78
CA PRO A 504 -13.28 -1.48 2.64
C PRO A 504 -13.38 0.04 2.50
N VAL A 505 -12.28 0.70 2.09
CA VAL A 505 -12.17 2.16 2.10
C VAL A 505 -11.71 2.74 0.77
N ASP A 506 -12.08 3.99 0.52
CA ASP A 506 -11.56 4.83 -0.55
C ASP A 506 -10.24 5.51 -0.16
N LEU A 507 -9.72 6.39 -1.01
CA LEU A 507 -8.44 7.09 -0.77
C LEU A 507 -8.48 8.05 0.44
N ASP A 508 -9.64 8.49 0.88
CA ASP A 508 -9.82 9.35 2.05
C ASP A 508 -10.20 8.56 3.32
N GLY A 509 -10.32 7.22 3.21
CA GLY A 509 -10.73 6.37 4.31
C GLY A 509 -12.25 6.31 4.51
N ASN A 510 -13.05 6.82 3.57
CA ASN A 510 -14.50 6.61 3.60
C ASN A 510 -14.84 5.18 3.15
N PRO A 511 -16.02 4.65 3.53
CA PRO A 511 -16.43 3.35 3.03
C PRO A 511 -16.42 3.28 1.50
N ARG A 512 -15.79 2.25 0.94
CA ARG A 512 -15.64 2.09 -0.52
C ARG A 512 -16.97 1.90 -1.27
N VAL A 513 -18.03 1.51 -0.61
CA VAL A 513 -19.37 1.39 -1.19
C VAL A 513 -20.32 2.30 -0.42
N LEU A 514 -20.58 3.50 -0.91
CA LEU A 514 -21.52 4.42 -0.30
C LEU A 514 -22.92 4.39 -0.93
N GLY A 515 -23.03 3.86 -2.15
CA GLY A 515 -24.25 3.78 -2.93
C GLY A 515 -24.72 2.37 -3.24
N MET A 516 -25.32 2.19 -4.39
CA MET A 516 -25.73 0.88 -4.92
C MET A 516 -24.53 0.14 -5.54
N GLN A 517 -23.60 0.88 -6.09
CA GLN A 517 -22.35 0.44 -6.68
C GLN A 517 -21.20 1.27 -6.11
N VAL A 518 -20.01 1.06 -6.61
CA VAL A 518 -18.84 1.91 -6.33
C VAL A 518 -18.76 3.03 -7.36
N ASP A 519 -18.15 4.13 -6.98
CA ASP A 519 -17.79 5.18 -7.91
C ASP A 519 -16.57 4.75 -8.74
N MET A 520 -16.46 5.21 -9.95
CA MET A 520 -15.21 5.08 -10.69
C MET A 520 -14.17 6.04 -10.15
N GLY A 521 -12.93 5.56 -9.98
CA GLY A 521 -11.82 6.38 -9.49
C GLY A 521 -11.50 6.19 -8.00
N ALA A 522 -10.60 7.02 -7.48
CA ALA A 522 -10.00 6.84 -6.17
C ALA A 522 -10.89 7.23 -4.98
N TYR A 523 -11.95 7.98 -5.21
CA TYR A 523 -12.80 8.54 -4.17
C TYR A 523 -14.24 8.08 -4.30
N GLU A 524 -14.92 7.90 -3.18
CA GLU A 524 -16.35 7.71 -3.10
C GLU A 524 -17.06 9.02 -2.80
N GLN A 525 -18.06 9.31 -3.60
CA GLN A 525 -18.94 10.46 -3.41
C GLN A 525 -20.36 9.96 -3.13
N LEU A 526 -20.98 10.54 -2.13
CA LEU A 526 -22.43 10.37 -1.99
C LEU A 526 -23.12 11.00 -3.18
N GLY A 527 -23.47 10.17 -4.15
CA GLY A 527 -24.12 10.63 -5.38
C GLY A 527 -25.43 11.33 -5.10
N SER A 528 -25.78 12.27 -5.98
CA SER A 528 -27.19 12.65 -6.21
C SER A 528 -27.95 11.53 -6.92
N GLY A 529 -27.31 10.36 -7.15
CA GLY A 529 -27.90 9.13 -7.69
C GLY A 529 -29.05 8.63 -6.83
N PRO A 530 -29.83 7.66 -7.29
CA PRO A 530 -31.03 7.27 -6.57
C PRO A 530 -30.66 6.86 -5.14
N GLY A 531 -30.60 7.90 -4.30
CA GLY A 531 -30.44 7.76 -2.87
C GLY A 531 -31.46 6.78 -2.32
N PRO A 532 -31.53 6.51 -1.05
CA PRO A 532 -32.20 5.37 -0.42
C PRO A 532 -33.64 5.11 -0.89
N GLY A 533 -33.77 4.51 -2.06
CA GLY A 533 -35.05 4.23 -2.75
C GLY A 533 -35.54 5.38 -3.66
N PRO A 534 -36.44 5.11 -4.61
CA PRO A 534 -36.84 6.06 -5.64
C PRO A 534 -37.38 7.37 -5.05
N GLY A 535 -36.73 8.46 -5.39
CA GLY A 535 -37.11 9.82 -5.03
C GLY A 535 -36.49 10.40 -3.75
N TRP A 536 -35.67 9.65 -2.99
CA TRP A 536 -34.93 10.19 -1.86
C TRP A 536 -33.60 10.82 -2.29
N GLN A 537 -33.29 12.00 -1.78
CA GLN A 537 -32.01 12.69 -1.98
C GLN A 537 -31.34 12.94 -0.64
N VAL A 538 -30.03 12.73 -0.56
CA VAL A 538 -29.26 13.07 0.65
C VAL A 538 -29.19 14.58 0.78
N VAL A 539 -29.61 15.08 1.92
CA VAL A 539 -29.60 16.52 2.25
C VAL A 539 -28.32 16.88 2.98
N THR A 540 -27.88 16.04 3.89
CA THR A 540 -26.66 16.24 4.67
C THR A 540 -26.19 14.92 5.28
N VAL A 541 -24.88 14.86 5.51
CA VAL A 541 -24.23 13.79 6.25
C VAL A 541 -23.49 14.42 7.42
N LEU A 542 -23.65 13.85 8.58
CA LEU A 542 -23.09 14.36 9.83
C LEU A 542 -22.21 13.29 10.46
N ASP A 543 -20.99 13.66 10.75
CA ASP A 543 -20.08 12.81 11.51
C ASP A 543 -20.32 12.99 13.00
N VAL A 544 -20.45 11.86 13.70
CA VAL A 544 -20.59 11.85 15.15
C VAL A 544 -19.22 11.52 15.76
N THR A 545 -18.64 12.49 16.44
CA THR A 545 -17.37 12.30 17.17
C THR A 545 -17.65 12.01 18.64
N TYR A 546 -16.77 11.23 19.27
CA TYR A 546 -16.86 10.92 20.70
C TYR A 546 -16.01 11.90 21.51
N ASP A 547 -16.68 12.77 22.26
CA ASP A 547 -16.05 13.88 22.99
C ASP A 547 -16.01 13.68 24.52
N VAL A 548 -16.37 12.50 25.02
CA VAL A 548 -16.46 12.24 26.48
C VAL A 548 -15.28 11.41 26.97
N PRO A 549 -14.61 11.78 28.09
CA PRO A 549 -13.51 10.99 28.67
C PRO A 549 -13.95 9.58 29.06
N ALA A 550 -13.04 8.61 28.89
CA ALA A 550 -13.26 7.18 29.07
C ALA A 550 -14.00 6.80 30.37
N GLY A 551 -15.18 6.27 30.22
CA GLY A 551 -15.98 5.60 31.22
C GLY A 551 -16.97 4.69 30.49
N PRO A 552 -17.66 3.75 31.16
CA PRO A 552 -18.69 2.99 30.47
C PRO A 552 -19.78 3.97 30.02
N PRO A 553 -19.92 4.24 28.71
CA PRO A 553 -20.87 5.25 28.26
C PRO A 553 -22.29 4.71 28.42
N THR A 554 -23.04 5.42 29.19
CA THR A 554 -24.50 5.26 29.33
C THR A 554 -25.20 6.45 28.73
N PHE A 555 -24.71 7.01 27.61
CA PHE A 555 -25.22 8.27 27.05
C PHE A 555 -26.01 8.06 25.76
N PRO A 556 -27.13 8.78 25.59
CA PRO A 556 -27.70 8.95 24.27
C PRO A 556 -26.71 9.75 23.41
N ILE A 557 -26.46 9.29 22.20
CA ILE A 557 -25.76 10.09 21.19
C ILE A 557 -26.80 11.01 20.56
N ASN A 558 -26.62 12.30 20.73
CA ASN A 558 -27.50 13.32 20.16
C ASN A 558 -26.73 14.05 19.06
N VAL A 559 -27.33 14.15 17.90
CA VAL A 559 -26.83 14.95 16.78
C VAL A 559 -27.94 15.91 16.39
N SER A 560 -27.65 17.19 16.43
CA SER A 560 -28.60 18.21 16.03
C SER A 560 -27.96 19.17 15.01
N GLY A 561 -28.75 19.67 14.11
CA GLY A 561 -28.29 20.59 13.08
C GLY A 561 -29.48 21.22 12.32
N SER A 562 -29.15 21.95 11.28
CA SER A 562 -30.15 22.55 10.41
C SER A 562 -29.73 22.44 8.95
N SER A 563 -30.69 22.26 8.06
CA SER A 563 -30.50 22.28 6.61
C SER A 563 -31.57 23.14 5.95
N GLN A 564 -31.18 23.84 4.91
CA GLN A 564 -32.10 24.64 4.08
C GLN A 564 -32.68 23.75 2.98
N ASN A 565 -34.03 23.73 2.86
CA ASN A 565 -34.67 22.91 1.85
C ASN A 565 -36.00 23.47 1.38
N THR A 566 -36.52 22.96 0.26
CA THR A 566 -37.81 23.38 -0.31
C THR A 566 -38.97 22.79 0.49
N VAL A 567 -40.08 23.56 0.52
CA VAL A 567 -41.33 23.18 1.19
C VAL A 567 -41.89 21.88 0.60
N ASN A 568 -42.55 21.07 1.44
CA ASN A 568 -43.17 19.79 1.08
C ASN A 568 -42.20 18.64 0.76
N LEU A 569 -41.25 18.42 1.63
CA LEU A 569 -40.39 17.25 1.60
C LEU A 569 -40.63 16.30 2.77
N ASN A 570 -40.55 15.00 2.52
CA ASN A 570 -40.44 13.99 3.58
C ASN A 570 -38.97 13.79 3.89
N PHE A 571 -38.62 13.61 5.15
CA PHE A 571 -37.28 13.41 5.63
C PHE A 571 -37.13 12.04 6.27
N LYS A 572 -35.94 11.45 6.15
CA LYS A 572 -35.51 10.31 6.96
C LYS A 572 -34.07 10.53 7.41
N ALA A 573 -33.72 9.93 8.55
CA ALA A 573 -32.34 9.85 9.01
C ALA A 573 -31.95 8.37 9.13
N GLU A 574 -30.75 8.06 8.64
CA GLU A 574 -30.15 6.73 8.77
C GLU A 574 -28.84 6.87 9.53
N LEU A 575 -28.61 6.01 10.51
CA LEU A 575 -27.39 5.97 11.29
C LEU A 575 -26.57 4.76 10.87
N LYS A 576 -25.33 5.01 10.49
CA LYS A 576 -24.31 3.99 10.30
C LYS A 576 -23.28 4.09 11.43
N LEU A 577 -23.01 2.99 12.13
CA LEU A 577 -21.94 2.92 13.14
C LEU A 577 -20.62 2.61 12.43
N ASP A 578 -19.63 3.46 12.63
CA ASP A 578 -18.31 3.32 12.01
C ASP A 578 -17.34 2.52 12.91
N ALA A 579 -17.63 2.45 14.22
CA ALA A 579 -16.88 1.59 15.13
C ALA A 579 -17.69 0.31 15.41
N ALA A 580 -17.14 -0.87 15.20
CA ALA A 580 -17.78 -2.13 15.53
C ALA A 580 -17.91 -2.27 17.07
N PRO A 581 -19.13 -2.30 17.61
CA PRO A 581 -19.31 -2.48 19.05
C PRO A 581 -19.00 -3.92 19.44
N ALA A 582 -18.34 -4.12 20.58
CA ALA A 582 -18.05 -5.44 21.14
C ALA A 582 -19.32 -6.25 21.50
N SER A 583 -20.50 -5.63 21.54
CA SER A 583 -21.81 -6.28 21.61
C SER A 583 -22.89 -5.29 21.20
N ALA A 584 -23.52 -5.49 20.06
CA ALA A 584 -24.68 -4.74 19.60
C ALA A 584 -25.95 -5.30 20.24
N ALA A 585 -26.38 -4.72 21.34
CA ALA A 585 -27.78 -4.85 21.75
C ALA A 585 -28.56 -3.69 21.14
N GLY A 586 -29.58 -3.97 20.34
CA GLY A 586 -30.31 -3.00 19.55
C GLY A 586 -30.75 -1.77 20.33
N GLY A 587 -30.36 -0.61 19.88
CA GLY A 587 -30.84 0.68 20.34
C GLY A 587 -31.96 1.18 19.45
N THR A 588 -32.86 1.98 20.02
CA THR A 588 -33.91 2.69 19.26
C THR A 588 -33.40 4.08 18.90
N TRP A 589 -33.50 4.42 17.62
CA TRP A 589 -33.15 5.75 17.11
C TRP A 589 -34.41 6.51 16.76
N THR A 590 -34.48 7.76 17.15
CA THR A 590 -35.55 8.67 16.75
C THR A 590 -34.97 9.89 16.09
N ALA A 591 -35.56 10.31 14.98
CA ALA A 591 -35.22 11.55 14.30
C ALA A 591 -36.45 12.45 14.31
N THR A 592 -36.26 13.70 14.74
CA THR A 592 -37.31 14.74 14.73
C THR A 592 -36.89 15.85 13.77
N PHE A 593 -37.75 16.16 12.83
CA PHE A 593 -37.56 17.24 11.85
C PHE A 593 -38.59 18.32 12.09
N ASN A 594 -38.14 19.53 12.38
CA ASN A 594 -38.99 20.68 12.61
C ASN A 594 -38.70 21.77 11.57
N PRO A 595 -39.71 22.44 11.01
CA PRO A 595 -39.51 23.58 10.16
C PRO A 595 -38.76 24.69 10.89
N ASP A 596 -37.78 25.30 10.22
CA ASP A 596 -37.07 26.47 10.74
C ASP A 596 -38.03 27.68 10.76
N PRO A 597 -38.17 28.35 11.90
CA PRO A 597 -39.01 29.55 11.97
C PRO A 597 -38.47 30.75 11.18
N ASN A 598 -37.20 30.68 10.70
CA ASN A 598 -36.58 31.76 9.93
C ASN A 598 -36.06 31.26 8.57
N PRO A 599 -36.90 30.98 7.59
CA PRO A 599 -36.50 30.52 6.28
C PRO A 599 -35.72 31.61 5.52
N VAL A 600 -34.65 31.19 4.82
CA VAL A 600 -33.82 32.07 4.00
C VAL A 600 -34.31 32.02 2.55
N GLY A 601 -35.09 33.04 2.14
CA GLY A 601 -35.52 33.21 0.77
C GLY A 601 -36.94 32.69 0.44
N PRO A 602 -37.56 33.15 -0.66
CA PRO A 602 -38.90 32.73 -1.06
C PRO A 602 -38.91 31.27 -1.50
N GLY A 603 -39.75 30.45 -0.87
CA GLY A 603 -39.94 29.04 -1.25
C GLY A 603 -38.96 28.06 -0.61
N THR A 604 -38.09 28.52 0.30
CA THR A 604 -37.22 27.63 1.09
C THR A 604 -37.68 27.63 2.54
N VAL A 605 -37.70 26.44 3.16
CA VAL A 605 -37.93 26.28 4.60
C VAL A 605 -36.67 25.71 5.17
N GLY A 606 -36.12 26.36 6.19
CA GLY A 606 -35.06 25.77 7.02
C GLY A 606 -35.65 24.64 7.86
N ILE A 607 -34.94 23.52 7.94
CA ILE A 607 -35.36 22.37 8.73
C ILE A 607 -34.32 22.12 9.78
N ASN A 608 -34.74 22.21 11.05
CA ASN A 608 -33.98 21.76 12.17
C ASN A 608 -34.22 20.25 12.38
N TYR A 609 -33.21 19.51 12.59
CA TYR A 609 -33.26 18.08 12.89
C TYR A 609 -32.55 17.77 14.19
N ASP A 610 -33.09 16.81 14.89
CA ASP A 610 -32.52 16.28 16.11
C ASP A 610 -32.62 14.75 16.04
N VAL A 611 -31.48 14.07 16.12
CA VAL A 611 -31.39 12.61 16.02
C VAL A 611 -30.89 12.07 17.35
N HIS A 612 -31.70 11.26 18.00
CA HIS A 612 -31.36 10.69 19.30
C HIS A 612 -31.19 9.19 19.21
N GLY A 613 -30.15 8.67 19.83
CA GLY A 613 -29.93 7.25 20.04
C GLY A 613 -30.03 6.89 21.51
N VAL A 614 -30.96 6.01 21.84
CA VAL A 614 -31.08 5.42 23.18
C VAL A 614 -30.67 3.96 23.10
N GLY A 615 -29.40 3.71 23.31
CA GLY A 615 -28.89 2.34 23.29
C GLY A 615 -27.61 2.23 24.09
N LEU A 616 -27.77 1.96 25.34
CA LEU A 616 -26.79 2.32 26.36
C LEU A 616 -25.72 1.30 26.67
N GLN A 617 -25.75 0.14 26.06
CA GLN A 617 -24.69 -0.87 26.19
C GLN A 617 -23.86 -1.03 24.94
N LEU A 618 -23.97 -0.08 24.05
CA LEU A 618 -23.52 -0.21 22.67
C LEU A 618 -22.02 -0.08 22.49
N TRP A 619 -21.29 0.52 23.42
CA TRP A 619 -19.95 0.98 23.08
C TRP A 619 -18.97 0.75 24.22
N LYS A 620 -18.25 -0.34 24.18
CA LYS A 620 -16.93 -0.40 24.79
C LYS A 620 -15.94 0.18 23.80
N LEU A 621 -15.89 1.51 23.73
CA LEU A 621 -14.83 2.17 22.99
C LEU A 621 -13.50 1.91 23.72
N PRO A 622 -12.42 1.62 22.98
CA PRO A 622 -11.09 1.52 23.58
C PRO A 622 -10.74 2.79 24.34
N ALA A 623 -9.98 2.70 25.40
CA ALA A 623 -9.41 3.86 26.07
C ALA A 623 -8.65 4.69 25.01
N ASN A 624 -8.89 6.00 24.93
CA ASN A 624 -8.31 6.97 23.98
C ASN A 624 -9.05 7.16 22.64
N THR A 625 -10.35 6.98 22.60
CA THR A 625 -11.17 7.32 21.42
C THR A 625 -11.76 8.73 21.43
N LEU A 626 -11.25 9.61 22.29
CA LEU A 626 -11.70 11.01 22.32
C LEU A 626 -11.37 11.71 20.99
N GLY A 627 -12.37 12.36 20.37
CA GLY A 627 -12.21 13.02 19.07
C GLY A 627 -12.24 12.08 17.86
N VAL A 628 -12.47 10.78 18.03
CA VAL A 628 -12.58 9.83 16.92
C VAL A 628 -14.02 9.81 16.41
N LYS A 629 -14.20 9.82 15.09
CA LYS A 629 -15.49 9.58 14.43
C LYS A 629 -15.98 8.18 14.79
N VAL A 630 -17.18 8.10 15.30
CA VAL A 630 -17.77 6.83 15.77
C VAL A 630 -19.03 6.43 15.03
N ALA A 631 -19.65 7.38 14.34
CA ALA A 631 -20.84 7.13 13.53
C ALA A 631 -21.03 8.19 12.46
N THR A 632 -21.80 7.85 11.44
CA THR A 632 -22.29 8.76 10.41
C THR A 632 -23.81 8.78 10.43
N VAL A 633 -24.40 9.96 10.43
CA VAL A 633 -25.85 10.17 10.27
C VAL A 633 -26.12 10.76 8.91
N THR A 634 -26.80 10.00 8.05
CA THR A 634 -27.25 10.46 6.74
C THR A 634 -28.71 10.94 6.81
N ILE A 635 -28.95 12.17 6.44
CA ILE A 635 -30.30 12.76 6.36
C ILE A 635 -30.67 12.89 4.89
N SER A 636 -31.78 12.27 4.52
CA SER A 636 -32.30 12.28 3.15
C SER A 636 -33.70 12.89 3.10
N ALA A 637 -34.05 13.53 1.97
CA ALA A 637 -35.35 14.08 1.69
C ALA A 637 -35.87 13.58 0.35
N ARG A 638 -37.21 13.55 0.21
CA ARG A 638 -37.88 13.33 -1.08
C ARG A 638 -39.10 14.24 -1.19
N PRO A 639 -39.56 14.58 -2.39
CA PRO A 639 -40.84 15.26 -2.57
C PRO A 639 -41.98 14.52 -1.85
N ALA A 640 -42.83 15.22 -1.17
CA ALA A 640 -44.08 14.66 -0.64
C ALA A 640 -44.96 14.22 -1.81
N PRO A 641 -45.69 13.11 -1.73
CA PRO A 641 -46.56 12.61 -2.78
C PRO A 641 -47.68 13.60 -3.10
#